data_c9f767e71b21d6292f88dc7d0acc5f39
#
_entry.id   c9f767e71b21d6292f88dc7d0acc5f39
#
_cell.length_a   1.000
_cell.length_b   1.000
_cell.length_c   1.000
_cell.angle_alpha   90.00
_cell.angle_beta   90.00
_cell.angle_gamma   90.00
#
_symmetry.space_group_name_H-M   'P 1'
#
loop_
_entity.id
_entity.type
_entity.pdbx_description
1 polymer ?
#
loop_
_entity_poly.entity_id
_entity_poly.type
_entity_poly.pdbx_seq_one_letter_code
_entity_poly.pdbx_strand_id
1 'polypeptide(L)'
;YLDICVFVPEIPGEVFKEITYGKVPDLKKFQFLVIYGDPAPGENKSKNSSTKSCILMGMIGPKLYIIKPCLDRGLNAEFIDWYVQLLEYVGGKVPVYCYMENNKLQDPFFQQVFKPLVGKVRRERNIQLYIQPDEARKPDKATRIEANLEPLNREGNLILNEAERNNPHMKRLDDQFRLFTLRLKFPADGPDCVEGGYCIIKKKIQQLVPVTVIHRNDRRNPKRL
;
A
#
# COMPACT_ATOMS: atom_id res chain seq x y z
N TYR A 1 -12.07 43.43 22.67
CA TYR A 1 -11.65 42.77 21.42
C TYR A 1 -12.26 41.36 21.47
N LEU A 2 -13.32 41.15 20.66
CA LEU A 2 -13.90 39.81 20.44
C LEU A 2 -13.05 39.15 19.33
N ASP A 3 -12.26 38.12 19.71
CA ASP A 3 -11.64 37.23 18.74
C ASP A 3 -12.75 36.44 18.05
N ILE A 4 -13.12 36.91 16.86
CA ILE A 4 -13.96 36.15 15.95
C ILE A 4 -13.10 35.02 15.41
N CYS A 5 -13.21 33.86 16.03
CA CYS A 5 -12.66 32.60 15.47
C CYS A 5 -13.46 32.32 14.19
N VAL A 6 -12.93 32.77 13.06
CA VAL A 6 -13.49 32.44 11.73
C VAL A 6 -13.29 30.93 11.55
N PHE A 7 -14.36 30.19 11.71
CA PHE A 7 -14.39 28.77 11.37
C PHE A 7 -14.26 28.66 9.85
N VAL A 8 -13.02 28.53 9.36
CA VAL A 8 -12.79 28.16 7.96
C VAL A 8 -13.22 26.71 7.84
N PRO A 9 -14.27 26.39 7.06
CA PRO A 9 -14.64 25.00 6.86
C PRO A 9 -13.45 24.27 6.20
N GLU A 10 -12.99 23.19 6.83
CA GLU A 10 -11.97 22.32 6.24
C GLU A 10 -12.49 21.88 4.87
N ILE A 11 -11.85 22.33 3.82
CA ILE A 11 -12.13 21.92 2.44
C ILE A 11 -11.71 20.45 2.35
N PRO A 12 -12.60 19.52 1.92
CA PRO A 12 -12.22 18.15 1.67
C PRO A 12 -11.00 18.11 0.74
N GLY A 13 -9.95 17.39 1.13
CA GLY A 13 -8.76 17.25 0.30
C GLY A 13 -7.56 18.11 0.71
N GLU A 14 -7.51 18.65 1.93
CA GLU A 14 -6.36 19.45 2.39
C GLU A 14 -5.07 18.65 2.62
N VAL A 15 -5.15 17.34 2.89
CA VAL A 15 -3.98 16.52 3.19
C VAL A 15 -3.18 16.21 1.92
N PHE A 16 -3.85 15.74 0.88
CA PHE A 16 -3.21 15.44 -0.42
C PHE A 16 -3.65 16.47 -1.47
N LYS A 17 -3.05 17.65 -1.44
CA LYS A 17 -3.46 18.80 -2.30
C LYS A 17 -3.31 18.51 -3.79
N GLU A 18 -2.17 17.94 -4.16
CA GLU A 18 -1.83 17.63 -5.55
C GLU A 18 -1.32 16.20 -5.63
N ILE A 19 -1.98 15.38 -6.44
CA ILE A 19 -1.55 14.00 -6.70
C ILE A 19 -0.71 13.98 -7.98
N THR A 20 0.53 13.51 -7.85
CA THR A 20 1.48 13.44 -8.96
C THR A 20 1.23 12.19 -9.79
N TYR A 21 0.98 12.38 -11.08
CA TYR A 21 1.05 11.32 -12.08
C TYR A 21 2.39 11.34 -12.79
N GLY A 22 2.94 10.16 -13.09
CA GLY A 22 4.19 10.05 -13.79
C GLY A 22 4.39 8.71 -14.47
N LYS A 23 5.36 8.66 -15.39
CA LYS A 23 5.75 7.44 -16.07
C LYS A 23 6.42 6.46 -15.09
N VAL A 24 5.88 5.26 -14.97
CA VAL A 24 6.52 4.18 -14.22
C VAL A 24 7.74 3.70 -15.00
N PRO A 25 8.93 3.60 -14.36
CA PRO A 25 10.11 3.00 -14.98
C PRO A 25 9.87 1.55 -15.40
N ASP A 26 10.73 1.01 -16.28
CA ASP A 26 10.71 -0.43 -16.58
C ASP A 26 10.74 -1.24 -15.28
N LEU A 27 9.87 -2.25 -15.18
CA LEU A 27 9.73 -3.06 -13.97
C LEU A 27 11.04 -3.72 -13.54
N LYS A 28 11.93 -4.03 -14.47
CA LYS A 28 13.28 -4.58 -14.20
C LYS A 28 14.19 -3.64 -13.41
N LYS A 29 13.86 -2.34 -13.32
CA LYS A 29 14.61 -1.37 -12.53
C LYS A 29 14.27 -1.42 -11.03
N PHE A 30 13.17 -2.07 -10.67
CA PHE A 30 12.81 -2.27 -9.26
C PHE A 30 13.57 -3.48 -8.71
N GLN A 31 14.06 -3.37 -7.50
CA GLN A 31 14.68 -4.50 -6.80
C GLN A 31 13.64 -5.59 -6.49
N PHE A 32 12.44 -5.18 -6.15
CA PHE A 32 11.27 -6.01 -5.96
C PHE A 32 10.01 -5.13 -6.03
N LEU A 33 8.86 -5.77 -6.16
CA LEU A 33 7.54 -5.15 -6.07
C LEU A 33 6.75 -5.76 -4.93
N VAL A 34 5.76 -5.02 -4.45
CA VAL A 34 4.79 -5.49 -3.46
C VAL A 34 3.39 -5.40 -4.05
N ILE A 35 2.62 -6.47 -3.90
CA ILE A 35 1.17 -6.45 -4.02
C ILE A 35 0.63 -6.48 -2.60
N TYR A 36 -0.06 -5.42 -2.21
CA TYR A 36 -0.71 -5.33 -0.91
C TYR A 36 -2.21 -5.29 -1.10
N GLY A 37 -2.95 -6.08 -0.33
CA GLY A 37 -4.40 -6.12 -0.39
C GLY A 37 -5.04 -5.88 0.97
N ASP A 38 -6.11 -5.08 0.95
CA ASP A 38 -7.03 -4.91 2.06
C ASP A 38 -8.37 -5.55 1.66
N PRO A 39 -8.76 -6.67 2.29
CA PRO A 39 -9.92 -7.44 1.87
C PRO A 39 -11.26 -6.80 2.22
N ALA A 40 -11.34 -5.77 3.02
CA ALA A 40 -12.54 -5.17 3.60
C ALA A 40 -13.65 -6.18 3.99
N PRO A 41 -14.28 -6.09 5.14
CA PRO A 41 -15.28 -7.07 5.55
C PRO A 41 -16.53 -7.01 4.66
N GLY A 42 -17.04 -8.20 4.28
CA GLY A 42 -18.34 -8.38 3.61
C GLY A 42 -18.30 -8.54 2.10
N GLU A 43 -19.31 -9.23 1.59
CA GLU A 43 -19.55 -9.47 0.15
C GLU A 43 -20.68 -8.57 -0.39
N ASN A 44 -21.10 -7.56 0.37
CA ASN A 44 -22.21 -6.71 -0.02
C ASN A 44 -21.77 -5.66 -1.07
N LYS A 45 -22.47 -5.65 -2.19
CA LYS A 45 -22.37 -4.61 -3.23
C LYS A 45 -23.18 -3.35 -2.89
N SER A 46 -23.61 -3.16 -1.64
CA SER A 46 -24.38 -1.96 -1.26
C SER A 46 -23.55 -0.69 -1.41
N LYS A 47 -24.20 0.45 -1.71
CA LYS A 47 -23.49 1.73 -1.94
C LYS A 47 -22.66 2.20 -0.73
N ASN A 48 -22.93 1.71 0.48
CA ASN A 48 -22.29 2.10 1.72
C ASN A 48 -21.24 1.06 2.22
N SER A 49 -20.96 -0.02 1.46
CA SER A 49 -19.97 -1.00 1.86
C SER A 49 -18.57 -0.51 1.54
N SER A 50 -17.58 -0.84 2.39
CA SER A 50 -16.17 -0.63 2.15
C SER A 50 -15.72 -1.27 0.85
N THR A 51 -14.75 -0.65 0.18
CA THR A 51 -14.14 -1.20 -1.03
C THR A 51 -13.00 -2.14 -0.66
N LYS A 52 -12.87 -3.25 -1.40
CA LYS A 52 -11.66 -4.06 -1.38
C LYS A 52 -10.60 -3.36 -2.20
N SER A 53 -9.36 -3.41 -1.75
CA SER A 53 -8.24 -2.82 -2.48
C SER A 53 -7.07 -3.79 -2.59
N CYS A 54 -6.49 -3.89 -3.79
CA CYS A 54 -5.30 -4.70 -4.07
C CYS A 54 -4.40 -3.90 -5.01
N ILE A 55 -3.22 -3.51 -4.54
CA ILE A 55 -2.39 -2.53 -5.24
C ILE A 55 -0.99 -3.05 -5.46
N LEU A 56 -0.53 -3.01 -6.72
CA LEU A 56 0.85 -3.27 -7.12
C LEU A 56 1.65 -1.97 -7.01
N MET A 57 2.74 -2.00 -6.26
CA MET A 57 3.60 -0.86 -6.01
C MET A 57 5.06 -1.24 -5.81
N GLY A 58 5.96 -0.27 -5.93
CA GLY A 58 7.39 -0.44 -5.70
C GLY A 58 8.11 0.86 -5.49
N MET A 59 9.34 0.81 -5.00
CA MET A 59 10.18 1.99 -4.78
C MET A 59 11.46 1.96 -5.62
N ILE A 60 11.86 3.15 -6.10
CA ILE A 60 13.18 3.41 -6.65
C ILE A 60 13.69 4.69 -6.00
N GLY A 61 14.76 4.59 -5.21
CA GLY A 61 15.23 5.69 -4.38
C GLY A 61 14.12 6.16 -3.41
N PRO A 62 13.84 7.47 -3.30
CA PRO A 62 12.79 7.97 -2.42
C PRO A 62 11.38 7.82 -3.00
N LYS A 63 11.24 7.47 -4.29
CA LYS A 63 9.98 7.52 -5.01
C LYS A 63 9.18 6.22 -4.87
N LEU A 64 7.96 6.34 -4.38
CA LEU A 64 6.96 5.28 -4.35
C LEU A 64 6.09 5.35 -5.60
N TYR A 65 6.10 4.31 -6.40
CA TYR A 65 5.29 4.19 -7.62
C TYR A 65 4.07 3.30 -7.37
N ILE A 66 2.89 3.83 -7.55
CA ILE A 66 1.64 3.08 -7.61
C ILE A 66 1.44 2.62 -9.06
N ILE A 67 1.79 1.37 -9.32
CA ILE A 67 1.93 0.83 -10.68
C ILE A 67 0.57 0.45 -11.26
N LYS A 68 -0.22 -0.32 -10.49
CA LYS A 68 -1.54 -0.77 -10.93
C LYS A 68 -2.44 -1.06 -9.73
N PRO A 69 -3.53 -0.33 -9.53
CA PRO A 69 -4.51 -0.61 -8.49
C PRO A 69 -5.65 -1.47 -9.02
N CYS A 70 -6.22 -2.29 -8.13
CA CYS A 70 -7.54 -2.87 -8.22
C CYS A 70 -8.30 -2.40 -6.97
N LEU A 71 -9.32 -1.59 -7.15
CA LEU A 71 -10.07 -0.95 -6.06
C LEU A 71 -11.55 -0.91 -6.42
N ASP A 72 -12.33 -1.81 -5.83
CA ASP A 72 -13.77 -1.91 -6.07
C ASP A 72 -14.48 -2.70 -4.97
N ARG A 73 -15.80 -2.72 -5.06
CA ARG A 73 -16.63 -3.67 -4.34
C ARG A 73 -16.67 -4.97 -5.13
N GLY A 74 -16.47 -6.10 -4.47
CA GLY A 74 -16.45 -7.38 -5.17
C GLY A 74 -16.50 -8.56 -4.21
N LEU A 75 -16.64 -9.75 -4.79
CA LEU A 75 -16.58 -11.02 -4.07
C LEU A 75 -15.15 -11.31 -3.62
N ASN A 76 -15.00 -12.15 -2.61
CA ASN A 76 -13.68 -12.57 -2.14
C ASN A 76 -12.89 -13.33 -3.22
N ALA A 77 -13.58 -14.07 -4.09
CA ALA A 77 -12.95 -14.74 -5.22
C ALA A 77 -12.37 -13.71 -6.24
N GLU A 78 -13.12 -12.65 -6.57
CA GLU A 78 -12.66 -11.57 -7.45
C GLU A 78 -11.44 -10.85 -6.85
N PHE A 79 -11.44 -10.66 -5.53
CA PHE A 79 -10.31 -10.07 -4.82
C PHE A 79 -9.03 -10.92 -4.94
N ILE A 80 -9.13 -12.25 -4.86
CA ILE A 80 -7.98 -13.14 -5.10
C ILE A 80 -7.57 -13.11 -6.58
N ASP A 81 -8.52 -13.01 -7.51
CA ASP A 81 -8.22 -12.86 -8.94
C ASP A 81 -7.42 -11.59 -9.25
N TRP A 82 -7.58 -10.51 -8.49
CA TRP A 82 -6.76 -9.30 -8.66
C TRP A 82 -5.27 -9.56 -8.38
N TYR A 83 -4.94 -10.38 -7.39
CA TYR A 83 -3.54 -10.78 -7.17
C TYR A 83 -2.96 -11.52 -8.38
N VAL A 84 -3.76 -12.41 -8.98
CA VAL A 84 -3.34 -13.13 -10.19
C VAL A 84 -3.10 -12.17 -11.34
N GLN A 85 -4.06 -11.29 -11.62
CA GLN A 85 -3.95 -10.29 -12.69
C GLN A 85 -2.72 -9.38 -12.51
N LEU A 86 -2.42 -8.99 -11.28
CA LEU A 86 -1.25 -8.15 -10.97
C LEU A 86 0.05 -8.93 -11.14
N LEU A 87 0.11 -10.22 -10.75
CA LEU A 87 1.27 -11.08 -11.00
C LEU A 87 1.49 -11.34 -12.50
N GLU A 88 0.42 -11.59 -13.26
CA GLU A 88 0.46 -11.75 -14.71
C GLU A 88 0.94 -10.46 -15.40
N TYR A 89 0.49 -9.28 -14.93
CA TYR A 89 0.98 -7.99 -15.41
C TYR A 89 2.48 -7.83 -15.21
N VAL A 90 3.04 -8.27 -14.09
CA VAL A 90 4.48 -8.25 -13.85
C VAL A 90 5.21 -9.27 -14.75
N GLY A 91 4.58 -10.42 -15.04
CA GLY A 91 5.11 -11.43 -15.95
C GLY A 91 6.47 -11.98 -15.56
N GLY A 92 6.77 -12.11 -14.27
CA GLY A 92 8.03 -12.65 -13.78
C GLY A 92 9.26 -11.77 -13.98
N LYS A 93 9.09 -10.51 -14.42
CA LYS A 93 10.21 -9.58 -14.73
C LYS A 93 11.01 -9.17 -13.50
N VAL A 94 10.42 -9.24 -12.32
CA VAL A 94 10.99 -8.82 -11.04
C VAL A 94 10.35 -9.62 -9.91
N PRO A 95 11.04 -9.88 -8.77
CA PRO A 95 10.43 -10.52 -7.61
C PRO A 95 9.22 -9.73 -7.09
N VAL A 96 8.13 -10.43 -6.78
CA VAL A 96 6.90 -9.84 -6.23
C VAL A 96 6.59 -10.50 -4.89
N TYR A 97 6.34 -9.68 -3.89
CA TYR A 97 5.86 -10.12 -2.58
C TYR A 97 4.39 -9.74 -2.42
N CYS A 98 3.54 -10.75 -2.18
CA CYS A 98 2.12 -10.53 -1.97
C CYS A 98 1.80 -10.54 -0.47
N TYR A 99 1.10 -9.52 -0.01
CA TYR A 99 0.64 -9.37 1.37
C TYR A 99 -0.86 -9.07 1.39
N MET A 100 -1.52 -9.49 2.46
CA MET A 100 -2.91 -9.18 2.73
C MET A 100 -3.03 -8.71 4.17
N GLU A 101 -3.73 -7.61 4.38
CA GLU A 101 -4.04 -7.16 5.74
C GLU A 101 -4.80 -8.24 6.50
N ASN A 102 -4.29 -8.59 7.67
CA ASN A 102 -4.86 -9.59 8.55
C ASN A 102 -4.78 -9.12 10.01
N ASN A 103 -5.66 -8.20 10.39
CA ASN A 103 -5.75 -7.83 11.79
C ASN A 103 -6.36 -9.00 12.61
N LYS A 104 -6.18 -8.98 13.95
CA LYS A 104 -6.60 -10.08 14.84
C LYS A 104 -8.09 -10.47 14.71
N LEU A 105 -8.95 -9.57 14.27
CA LEU A 105 -10.37 -9.83 14.05
C LEU A 105 -10.61 -10.56 12.71
N GLN A 106 -9.68 -10.43 11.78
CA GLN A 106 -9.74 -11.03 10.44
C GLN A 106 -9.02 -12.37 10.34
N ASP A 107 -8.22 -12.78 11.33
CA ASP A 107 -7.44 -14.02 11.28
C ASP A 107 -8.29 -15.26 11.00
N PRO A 108 -9.44 -15.53 11.67
CA PRO A 108 -10.32 -16.63 11.30
C PRO A 108 -10.80 -16.54 9.85
N PHE A 109 -11.07 -15.33 9.37
CA PHE A 109 -11.53 -15.10 8.00
C PHE A 109 -10.43 -15.35 6.97
N PHE A 110 -9.19 -14.95 7.24
CA PHE A 110 -8.06 -15.27 6.37
C PHE A 110 -7.87 -16.79 6.23
N GLN A 111 -7.86 -17.53 7.34
CA GLN A 111 -7.66 -18.97 7.34
C GLN A 111 -8.82 -19.74 6.69
N GLN A 112 -10.05 -19.33 6.97
CA GLN A 112 -11.26 -20.06 6.55
C GLN A 112 -11.73 -19.71 5.14
N VAL A 113 -11.49 -18.48 4.68
CA VAL A 113 -11.98 -17.99 3.39
C VAL A 113 -10.86 -17.79 2.37
N PHE A 114 -9.86 -16.97 2.69
CA PHE A 114 -8.86 -16.61 1.68
C PHE A 114 -7.86 -17.73 1.40
N LYS A 115 -7.37 -18.42 2.41
CA LYS A 115 -6.42 -19.52 2.21
C LYS A 115 -6.96 -20.65 1.33
N PRO A 116 -8.21 -21.13 1.49
CA PRO A 116 -8.83 -22.06 0.55
C PRO A 116 -8.98 -21.50 -0.87
N LEU A 117 -9.39 -20.23 -1.02
CA LEU A 117 -9.52 -19.59 -2.33
C LEU A 117 -8.16 -19.51 -3.06
N VAL A 118 -7.11 -19.08 -2.36
CA VAL A 118 -5.74 -19.07 -2.89
C VAL A 118 -5.32 -20.48 -3.32
N GLY A 119 -5.58 -21.49 -2.47
CA GLY A 119 -5.29 -22.88 -2.79
C GLY A 119 -6.03 -23.39 -4.03
N LYS A 120 -7.30 -23.02 -4.22
CA LYS A 120 -8.10 -23.33 -5.40
C LYS A 120 -7.48 -22.70 -6.65
N VAL A 121 -7.24 -21.38 -6.63
CA VAL A 121 -6.69 -20.64 -7.77
C VAL A 121 -5.30 -21.16 -8.18
N ARG A 122 -4.45 -21.49 -7.21
CA ARG A 122 -3.13 -22.09 -7.48
C ARG A 122 -3.24 -23.39 -8.27
N ARG A 123 -4.18 -24.28 -7.90
CA ARG A 123 -4.40 -25.56 -8.60
C ARG A 123 -5.01 -25.37 -9.99
N GLU A 124 -6.06 -24.53 -10.08
CA GLU A 124 -6.80 -24.33 -11.33
C GLU A 124 -6.00 -23.62 -12.42
N ARG A 125 -5.17 -22.65 -12.01
CA ARG A 125 -4.38 -21.85 -12.96
C ARG A 125 -2.89 -22.23 -13.02
N ASN A 126 -2.47 -23.22 -12.26
CA ASN A 126 -1.07 -23.67 -12.17
C ASN A 126 -0.09 -22.52 -11.90
N ILE A 127 -0.40 -21.63 -10.97
CA ILE A 127 0.40 -20.45 -10.63
C ILE A 127 0.99 -20.54 -9.24
N GLN A 128 2.14 -19.86 -9.04
CA GLN A 128 2.81 -19.69 -7.75
C GLN A 128 2.30 -18.42 -7.05
N LEU A 129 1.13 -18.51 -6.41
CA LEU A 129 0.57 -17.41 -5.62
C LEU A 129 0.75 -17.68 -4.13
N TYR A 130 1.58 -16.89 -3.46
CA TYR A 130 1.78 -16.93 -2.02
C TYR A 130 1.44 -15.57 -1.42
N ILE A 131 0.35 -15.50 -0.65
CA ILE A 131 -0.09 -14.30 0.04
C ILE A 131 0.26 -14.45 1.52
N GLN A 132 1.09 -13.55 2.02
CA GLN A 132 1.48 -13.49 3.44
C GLN A 132 0.48 -12.61 4.19
N PRO A 133 -0.02 -13.05 5.36
CA PRO A 133 -0.82 -12.17 6.21
C PRO A 133 0.06 -11.07 6.81
N ASP A 134 -0.42 -9.83 6.77
CA ASP A 134 0.17 -8.71 7.52
C ASP A 134 -0.57 -8.57 8.85
N GLU A 135 0.04 -9.09 9.91
CA GLU A 135 -0.52 -9.12 11.28
C GLU A 135 -0.04 -7.94 12.12
N ALA A 136 0.61 -6.96 11.49
CA ALA A 136 1.10 -5.80 12.20
C ALA A 136 -0.05 -5.03 12.85
N ARG A 137 0.09 -4.72 14.15
CA ARG A 137 -0.85 -3.83 14.82
C ARG A 137 -0.69 -2.43 14.25
N LYS A 138 -1.73 -1.94 13.61
CA LYS A 138 -1.75 -0.61 13.02
C LYS A 138 -2.35 0.42 13.99
N PRO A 139 -1.73 1.62 14.10
CA PRO A 139 -2.34 2.76 14.79
C PRO A 139 -3.61 3.25 14.06
N ASP A 140 -4.14 4.37 14.53
CA ASP A 140 -5.27 5.03 13.89
C ASP A 140 -5.07 5.23 12.39
N LYS A 141 -6.11 4.90 11.60
CA LYS A 141 -6.06 4.86 10.14
C LYS A 141 -5.68 6.23 9.54
N ALA A 142 -6.36 7.28 9.98
CA ALA A 142 -6.14 8.60 9.41
C ALA A 142 -4.72 9.12 9.72
N THR A 143 -4.31 8.99 10.97
CA THR A 143 -2.99 9.43 11.43
C THR A 143 -1.84 8.73 10.72
N ARG A 144 -1.93 7.40 10.50
CA ARG A 144 -0.84 6.66 9.84
C ARG A 144 -0.75 6.94 8.34
N ILE A 145 -1.91 7.10 7.67
CA ILE A 145 -1.95 7.47 6.25
C ILE A 145 -1.30 8.85 6.06
N GLU A 146 -1.71 9.83 6.84
CA GLU A 146 -1.12 11.16 6.79
C GLU A 146 0.38 11.11 7.09
N ALA A 147 0.79 10.55 8.22
CA ALA A 147 2.18 10.54 8.65
C ALA A 147 3.13 9.84 7.66
N ASN A 148 2.67 8.80 6.97
CA ASN A 148 3.49 8.02 6.05
C ASN A 148 3.42 8.49 4.59
N LEU A 149 2.27 8.96 4.11
CA LEU A 149 2.07 9.24 2.68
C LEU A 149 2.07 10.75 2.35
N GLU A 150 1.66 11.63 3.28
CA GLU A 150 1.66 13.07 3.00
C GLU A 150 3.07 13.59 2.72
N PRO A 151 4.13 13.25 3.49
CA PRO A 151 5.48 13.70 3.17
C PRO A 151 5.95 13.24 1.78
N LEU A 152 5.63 12.01 1.39
CA LEU A 152 5.95 11.51 0.04
C LEU A 152 5.21 12.33 -1.04
N ASN A 153 3.94 12.62 -0.81
CA ASN A 153 3.14 13.40 -1.75
C ASN A 153 3.65 14.83 -1.88
N ARG A 154 3.90 15.51 -0.76
CA ARG A 154 4.42 16.87 -0.72
C ARG A 154 5.77 17.02 -1.42
N GLU A 155 6.62 16.01 -1.33
CA GLU A 155 7.93 15.98 -1.99
C GLU A 155 7.87 15.50 -3.46
N GLY A 156 6.68 15.19 -4.00
CA GLY A 156 6.50 14.62 -5.34
C GLY A 156 7.08 13.20 -5.48
N ASN A 157 7.17 12.48 -4.37
CA ASN A 157 7.69 11.13 -4.29
C ASN A 157 6.58 10.06 -4.27
N LEU A 158 5.31 10.41 -4.12
CA LEU A 158 4.15 9.53 -4.33
C LEU A 158 3.68 9.69 -5.77
N ILE A 159 3.91 8.68 -6.61
CA ILE A 159 3.67 8.76 -8.05
C ILE A 159 2.64 7.72 -8.48
N LEU A 160 1.51 8.18 -9.01
CA LEU A 160 0.51 7.34 -9.66
C LEU A 160 0.91 7.11 -11.13
N ASN A 161 0.72 5.88 -11.62
CA ASN A 161 1.05 5.52 -12.99
C ASN A 161 0.18 6.29 -14.00
N GLU A 162 0.80 7.13 -14.80
CA GLU A 162 0.11 7.92 -15.82
C GLU A 162 -0.57 7.05 -16.88
N ALA A 163 0.00 5.90 -17.24
CA ALA A 163 -0.60 4.98 -18.21
C ALA A 163 -1.93 4.39 -17.70
N GLU A 164 -2.14 4.34 -16.39
CA GLU A 164 -3.37 3.85 -15.76
C GLU A 164 -4.36 4.99 -15.40
N ARG A 165 -4.06 6.24 -15.72
CA ARG A 165 -4.87 7.43 -15.34
C ARG A 165 -6.35 7.29 -15.71
N ASN A 166 -6.64 6.65 -16.85
CA ASN A 166 -8.01 6.44 -17.32
C ASN A 166 -8.67 5.15 -16.81
N ASN A 167 -7.91 4.31 -16.10
CA ASN A 167 -8.43 3.10 -15.47
C ASN A 167 -9.40 3.47 -14.33
N PRO A 168 -10.61 2.88 -14.28
CA PRO A 168 -11.61 3.18 -13.24
C PRO A 168 -11.08 2.96 -11.82
N HIS A 169 -10.23 1.96 -11.60
CA HIS A 169 -9.62 1.70 -10.30
C HIS A 169 -8.62 2.79 -9.90
N MET A 170 -7.82 3.30 -10.86
CA MET A 170 -6.89 4.40 -10.62
C MET A 170 -7.62 5.71 -10.34
N LYS A 171 -8.69 6.00 -11.10
CA LYS A 171 -9.53 7.18 -10.84
C LYS A 171 -10.13 7.13 -9.43
N ARG A 172 -10.65 5.97 -9.01
CA ARG A 172 -11.20 5.80 -7.67
C ARG A 172 -10.14 5.96 -6.58
N LEU A 173 -8.92 5.50 -6.82
CA LEU A 173 -7.80 5.70 -5.90
C LEU A 173 -7.41 7.19 -5.81
N ASP A 174 -7.30 7.88 -6.93
CA ASP A 174 -7.04 9.33 -7.00
C ASP A 174 -8.13 10.12 -6.26
N ASP A 175 -9.41 9.81 -6.49
CA ASP A 175 -10.53 10.43 -5.81
C ASP A 175 -10.44 10.22 -4.28
N GLN A 176 -10.09 9.02 -3.82
CA GLN A 176 -9.94 8.74 -2.40
C GLN A 176 -8.78 9.51 -1.75
N PHE A 177 -7.67 9.72 -2.48
CA PHE A 177 -6.60 10.59 -2.02
C PHE A 177 -7.04 12.05 -1.95
N ARG A 178 -7.67 12.57 -2.99
CA ARG A 178 -8.14 13.97 -3.04
C ARG A 178 -9.20 14.31 -2.00
N LEU A 179 -10.04 13.33 -1.65
CA LEU A 179 -11.10 13.49 -0.67
C LEU A 179 -10.67 13.09 0.75
N PHE A 180 -9.41 12.69 0.94
CA PHE A 180 -8.92 12.24 2.23
C PHE A 180 -8.93 13.38 3.26
N THR A 181 -9.51 13.10 4.42
CA THR A 181 -9.51 14.00 5.59
C THR A 181 -9.18 13.19 6.85
N LEU A 182 -8.61 13.85 7.86
CA LEU A 182 -8.28 13.20 9.14
C LEU A 182 -9.51 12.65 9.87
N ARG A 183 -10.69 13.19 9.58
CA ARG A 183 -11.96 12.71 10.14
C ARG A 183 -12.58 11.54 9.37
N LEU A 184 -11.91 11.08 8.30
CA LEU A 184 -12.38 9.99 7.42
C LEU A 184 -13.85 10.14 6.97
N LYS A 185 -14.25 11.34 6.56
CA LYS A 185 -15.60 11.60 6.05
C LYS A 185 -15.90 10.85 4.74
N PHE A 186 -14.86 10.44 4.03
CA PHE A 186 -14.92 9.72 2.77
C PHE A 186 -14.15 8.39 2.87
N PRO A 187 -14.47 7.40 2.01
CA PRO A 187 -13.71 6.16 1.95
C PRO A 187 -12.22 6.41 1.71
N ALA A 188 -11.38 5.72 2.46
CA ALA A 188 -9.92 5.81 2.38
C ALA A 188 -9.25 4.43 2.30
N ASP A 189 -9.94 3.46 1.70
CA ASP A 189 -9.46 2.07 1.62
C ASP A 189 -8.26 1.94 0.66
N GLY A 190 -8.25 2.74 -0.42
CA GLY A 190 -7.11 2.84 -1.33
C GLY A 190 -5.87 3.44 -0.67
N PRO A 191 -5.93 4.65 -0.10
CA PRO A 191 -4.83 5.24 0.68
C PRO A 191 -4.33 4.32 1.80
N ASP A 192 -5.21 3.63 2.49
CA ASP A 192 -4.88 2.64 3.52
C ASP A 192 -4.07 1.47 2.97
N CYS A 193 -4.52 0.91 1.88
CA CYS A 193 -3.83 -0.16 1.17
C CYS A 193 -2.43 0.29 0.68
N VAL A 194 -2.31 1.52 0.16
CA VAL A 194 -1.03 2.09 -0.25
C VAL A 194 -0.09 2.24 0.96
N GLU A 195 -0.61 2.74 2.07
CA GLU A 195 0.18 2.90 3.30
C GLU A 195 0.69 1.55 3.82
N GLY A 196 -0.18 0.54 3.89
CA GLY A 196 0.22 -0.81 4.30
C GLY A 196 1.32 -1.39 3.41
N GLY A 197 1.17 -1.28 2.09
CA GLY A 197 2.19 -1.72 1.14
C GLY A 197 3.50 -0.95 1.24
N TYR A 198 3.45 0.36 1.45
CA TYR A 198 4.63 1.19 1.69
C TYR A 198 5.40 0.77 2.95
N CYS A 199 4.69 0.48 4.03
CA CYS A 199 5.30 -0.02 5.27
C CYS A 199 6.02 -1.36 5.05
N ILE A 200 5.42 -2.28 4.28
CA ILE A 200 6.06 -3.55 3.89
C ILE A 200 7.33 -3.29 3.07
N ILE A 201 7.27 -2.39 2.09
CA ILE A 201 8.43 -2.05 1.25
C ILE A 201 9.57 -1.50 2.12
N LYS A 202 9.30 -0.53 3.00
CA LYS A 202 10.30 0.02 3.92
C LYS A 202 10.96 -1.06 4.78
N LYS A 203 10.16 -1.92 5.37
CA LYS A 203 10.65 -3.04 6.20
C LYS A 203 11.56 -3.98 5.40
N LYS A 204 11.18 -4.31 4.15
CA LYS A 204 12.01 -5.15 3.29
C LYS A 204 13.32 -4.47 2.87
N ILE A 205 13.29 -3.20 2.52
CA ILE A 205 14.50 -2.44 2.18
C ILE A 205 15.47 -2.45 3.38
N GLN A 206 14.98 -2.21 4.60
CA GLN A 206 15.79 -2.24 5.82
C GLN A 206 16.44 -3.62 6.05
N GLN A 207 15.74 -4.71 5.74
CA GLN A 207 16.28 -6.07 5.85
C GLN A 207 17.35 -6.39 4.80
N LEU A 208 17.33 -5.71 3.66
CA LEU A 208 18.31 -5.91 2.57
C LEU A 208 19.57 -5.07 2.75
N VAL A 209 19.55 -4.05 3.60
CA VAL A 209 20.77 -3.29 3.94
C VAL A 209 21.60 -4.10 4.91
N PRO A 210 22.83 -4.52 4.55
CA PRO A 210 23.71 -5.21 5.49
C PRO A 210 24.03 -4.28 6.65
N VAL A 211 23.75 -4.72 7.88
CA VAL A 211 24.16 -3.99 9.08
C VAL A 211 25.67 -4.14 9.21
N THR A 212 26.42 -3.16 8.74
CA THR A 212 27.86 -3.09 9.02
C THR A 212 28.04 -2.64 10.46
N VAL A 213 28.28 -3.58 11.35
CA VAL A 213 28.69 -3.25 12.71
C VAL A 213 30.09 -2.67 12.63
N ILE A 214 30.20 -1.36 12.73
CA ILE A 214 31.49 -0.69 12.90
C ILE A 214 31.90 -0.95 14.34
N HIS A 215 32.72 -1.97 14.57
CA HIS A 215 33.43 -2.11 15.83
C HIS A 215 34.33 -0.88 15.96
N ARG A 216 34.01 0.00 16.90
CA ARG A 216 34.92 1.03 17.37
C ARG A 216 36.13 0.29 17.94
N ASN A 217 37.21 0.17 17.16
CA ASN A 217 38.47 -0.29 17.69
C ASN A 217 38.86 0.67 18.81
N ASP A 218 38.86 0.18 20.04
CA ASP A 218 39.50 0.84 21.16
C ASP A 218 40.93 1.21 20.73
N ARG A 219 41.16 2.49 20.50
CA ARG A 219 42.52 3.02 20.40
C ARG A 219 43.12 2.84 21.79
N ARG A 220 43.75 1.69 22.02
CA ARG A 220 44.66 1.55 23.15
C ARG A 220 45.73 2.61 23.00
N ASN A 221 45.72 3.56 23.92
CA ASN A 221 46.76 4.55 24.06
C ASN A 221 48.11 3.84 24.08
N PRO A 222 49.08 4.16 23.19
CA PRO A 222 50.44 3.70 23.39
C PRO A 222 50.99 4.39 24.63
N LYS A 223 51.46 3.58 25.61
CA LYS A 223 52.06 4.00 26.84
C LYS A 223 53.14 5.05 26.54
N ARG A 224 53.09 6.18 27.25
CA ARG A 224 54.22 7.06 27.48
C ARG A 224 55.34 6.23 28.15
N LEU A 225 56.51 6.17 27.51
CA LEU A 225 57.80 6.02 28.15
C LEU A 225 58.37 7.39 28.40
#